data_37508f46943e1c2ecf63c77409f14be0
#
_entry.id   37508f46943e1c2ecf63c77409f14be0
#
_cell.length_a   1.000
_cell.length_b   1.000
_cell.length_c   1.000
_cell.angle_alpha   90.00
_cell.angle_beta   90.00
_cell.angle_gamma   90.00
#
_symmetry.space_group_name_H-M   'P 1'
#
loop_
_entity.id
_entity.type
_entity.pdbx_description
1 polymer ?
#
loop_
_entity_poly.entity_id
_entity_poly.type
_entity_poly.pdbx_seq_one_letter_code
_entity_poly.pdbx_strand_id
1 'polypeptide(L)'
;ADTAREHGMIFMDSSEESDMRWAEFCECVKSGTEAEITVCTSTQVIHAESSLEGDSGVLTIESEDFSEGSMKLFSKKLSADSLYSVCENGLTVYYAGNNKLYQTENVTSELTDVPFEQKIYKCSSEANMTFPYQKMFSNYDDFSEYYLKYNGELQIQEMKKDMEAFENEGGFNNHVIFLKGELSGYEHIDYKVVRAVKDKDSLFIYVAKEIPENKAGATSKRQITVTVPSEYLDEISPKNIKWIVFTQE
;
A
#
# COMPACT_ATOMS: atom_id res chain seq x y z
N ALA A 1 9.52 -28.58 15.22
CA ALA A 1 8.31 -27.80 15.53
C ALA A 1 8.25 -27.45 17.03
N ASP A 2 8.31 -28.45 17.93
CA ASP A 2 8.14 -28.21 19.38
C ASP A 2 9.22 -27.29 19.96
N THR A 3 10.49 -27.49 19.59
CA THR A 3 11.59 -26.62 20.05
C THR A 3 11.45 -25.16 19.58
N ALA A 4 10.93 -24.94 18.39
CA ALA A 4 10.70 -23.61 17.87
C ALA A 4 9.55 -22.88 18.62
N ARG A 5 8.48 -23.59 18.98
CA ARG A 5 7.38 -23.07 19.81
C ARG A 5 7.85 -22.66 21.21
N GLU A 6 8.74 -23.44 21.82
CA GLU A 6 9.35 -23.10 23.11
C GLU A 6 10.15 -21.78 23.08
N HIS A 7 10.65 -21.36 21.90
CA HIS A 7 11.36 -20.11 21.68
C HIS A 7 10.50 -18.96 21.13
N GLY A 8 9.17 -19.08 21.25
CA GLY A 8 8.24 -18.00 20.85
C GLY A 8 7.97 -17.90 19.35
N MET A 9 8.43 -18.87 18.57
CA MET A 9 8.14 -18.92 17.13
C MET A 9 6.73 -19.44 16.86
N ILE A 10 6.08 -18.89 15.85
CA ILE A 10 4.81 -19.42 15.32
C ILE A 10 5.03 -20.08 13.96
N PHE A 11 4.15 -20.98 13.61
CA PHE A 11 4.17 -21.64 12.30
C PHE A 11 2.99 -21.15 11.46
N MET A 12 3.22 -21.06 10.15
CA MET A 12 2.16 -20.79 9.19
C MET A 12 1.35 -22.08 8.95
N ASP A 13 0.76 -22.60 10.02
CA ASP A 13 0.01 -23.87 10.08
C ASP A 13 -1.44 -23.70 10.51
N SER A 14 -1.91 -22.45 10.63
CA SER A 14 -3.27 -22.09 11.06
C SER A 14 -3.70 -22.75 12.38
N SER A 15 -2.74 -22.98 13.29
CA SER A 15 -3.08 -23.41 14.63
C SER A 15 -3.66 -22.25 15.45
N GLU A 16 -4.60 -22.57 16.36
CA GLU A 16 -5.23 -21.54 17.21
C GLU A 16 -4.19 -20.73 18.01
N GLU A 17 -3.11 -21.37 18.47
CA GLU A 17 -2.02 -20.68 19.17
C GLU A 17 -1.26 -19.72 18.27
N SER A 18 -0.93 -20.13 17.04
CA SER A 18 -0.24 -19.28 16.06
C SER A 18 -1.10 -18.08 15.68
N ASP A 19 -2.39 -18.29 15.44
CA ASP A 19 -3.36 -17.25 15.10
C ASP A 19 -3.53 -16.24 16.24
N MET A 20 -3.61 -16.70 17.48
CA MET A 20 -3.73 -15.82 18.65
C MET A 20 -2.49 -14.94 18.81
N ARG A 21 -1.29 -15.51 18.74
CA ARG A 21 -0.04 -14.75 18.83
C ARG A 21 0.13 -13.76 17.69
N TRP A 22 -0.27 -14.16 16.49
CA TRP A 22 -0.25 -13.25 15.33
C TRP A 22 -1.22 -12.07 15.52
N ALA A 23 -2.42 -12.33 16.02
CA ALA A 23 -3.40 -11.29 16.32
C ALA A 23 -2.88 -10.30 17.38
N GLU A 24 -2.26 -10.79 18.45
CA GLU A 24 -1.63 -9.97 19.50
C GLU A 24 -0.53 -9.08 18.90
N PHE A 25 0.34 -9.61 18.04
CA PHE A 25 1.35 -8.83 17.33
C PHE A 25 0.73 -7.73 16.48
N CYS A 26 -0.31 -8.04 15.70
CA CYS A 26 -1.02 -7.05 14.87
C CYS A 26 -1.63 -5.92 15.71
N GLU A 27 -2.18 -6.21 16.87
CA GLU A 27 -2.71 -5.18 17.79
C GLU A 27 -1.60 -4.29 18.35
N CYS A 28 -0.44 -4.85 18.67
CA CYS A 28 0.73 -4.07 19.09
C CYS A 28 1.20 -3.13 17.97
N VAL A 29 1.30 -3.62 16.72
CA VAL A 29 1.67 -2.79 15.56
C VAL A 29 0.68 -1.63 15.38
N LYS A 30 -0.64 -1.89 15.46
CA LYS A 30 -1.67 -0.86 15.32
C LYS A 30 -1.66 0.18 16.43
N SER A 31 -1.34 -0.25 17.66
CA SER A 31 -1.27 0.64 18.82
C SER A 31 0.06 1.39 18.95
N GLY A 32 1.03 1.09 18.08
CA GLY A 32 2.39 1.63 18.17
C GLY A 32 3.17 1.12 19.37
N THR A 33 2.86 -0.09 19.84
CA THR A 33 3.56 -0.73 20.94
C THR A 33 4.71 -1.59 20.41
N GLU A 34 5.83 -1.62 21.10
CA GLU A 34 6.95 -2.51 20.77
C GLU A 34 6.51 -3.97 20.90
N ALA A 35 6.76 -4.75 19.87
CA ALA A 35 6.49 -6.18 19.83
C ALA A 35 7.36 -6.86 18.78
N GLU A 36 7.60 -8.15 18.98
CA GLU A 36 8.32 -8.98 18.01
C GLU A 36 7.60 -10.31 17.80
N ILE A 37 7.73 -10.86 16.60
CA ILE A 37 7.21 -12.18 16.26
C ILE A 37 8.11 -12.85 15.24
N THR A 38 8.28 -14.16 15.35
CA THR A 38 8.98 -14.97 14.34
C THR A 38 8.02 -15.98 13.74
N VAL A 39 7.86 -15.91 12.42
CA VAL A 39 7.00 -16.81 11.64
C VAL A 39 7.86 -17.78 10.86
N CYS A 40 7.59 -19.07 11.00
CA CYS A 40 8.29 -20.13 10.28
C CYS A 40 7.37 -20.76 9.23
N THR A 41 7.89 -20.89 8.02
CA THR A 41 7.31 -21.71 6.95
C THR A 41 8.23 -22.91 6.65
N SER A 42 7.87 -23.73 5.69
CA SER A 42 8.74 -24.85 5.24
C SER A 42 10.06 -24.40 4.58
N THR A 43 10.10 -23.15 4.09
CA THR A 43 11.23 -22.65 3.29
C THR A 43 11.76 -21.31 3.78
N GLN A 44 11.09 -20.65 4.74
CA GLN A 44 11.40 -19.29 5.15
C GLN A 44 11.22 -19.11 6.64
N VAL A 45 12.07 -18.28 7.25
CA VAL A 45 11.89 -17.73 8.58
C VAL A 45 11.74 -16.22 8.44
N ILE A 46 10.68 -15.66 9.00
CA ILE A 46 10.38 -14.23 8.96
C ILE A 46 10.38 -13.72 10.40
N HIS A 47 11.21 -12.75 10.68
CA HIS A 47 11.20 -12.02 11.93
C HIS A 47 10.61 -10.63 11.68
N ALA A 48 9.58 -10.27 12.43
CA ALA A 48 8.94 -8.96 12.35
C ALA A 48 8.98 -8.27 13.70
N GLU A 49 9.41 -7.01 13.72
CA GLU A 49 9.52 -6.18 14.90
C GLU A 49 8.76 -4.88 14.69
N SER A 50 7.89 -4.52 15.64
CA SER A 50 7.22 -3.23 15.73
C SER A 50 7.94 -2.34 16.72
N SER A 51 8.24 -1.10 16.32
CA SER A 51 8.87 -0.09 17.17
C SER A 51 8.34 1.31 16.87
N LEU A 52 8.68 2.28 17.71
CA LEU A 52 8.39 3.69 17.48
C LEU A 52 9.65 4.45 17.10
N GLU A 53 9.56 5.26 16.05
CA GLU A 53 10.57 6.27 15.71
C GLU A 53 9.93 7.66 15.76
N GLY A 54 10.16 8.36 16.87
CA GLY A 54 9.41 9.57 17.20
C GLY A 54 7.93 9.24 17.43
N ASP A 55 7.04 9.90 16.69
CA ASP A 55 5.59 9.68 16.75
C ASP A 55 5.08 8.68 15.68
N SER A 56 5.98 8.04 14.94
CA SER A 56 5.62 7.16 13.83
C SER A 56 5.91 5.69 14.17
N GLY A 57 4.91 4.84 14.00
CA GLY A 57 5.08 3.40 14.09
C GLY A 57 5.91 2.86 12.92
N VAL A 58 6.88 2.01 13.24
CA VAL A 58 7.78 1.37 12.27
C VAL A 58 7.67 -0.13 12.40
N LEU A 59 7.64 -0.82 11.26
CA LEU A 59 7.67 -2.27 11.16
C LEU A 59 8.97 -2.68 10.45
N THR A 60 9.85 -3.36 11.15
CA THR A 60 11.06 -3.95 10.58
C THR A 60 10.79 -5.42 10.29
N ILE A 61 11.13 -5.87 9.08
CA ILE A 61 10.98 -7.26 8.66
C ILE A 61 12.33 -7.76 8.21
N GLU A 62 12.74 -8.88 8.76
CA GLU A 62 13.91 -9.62 8.34
C GLU A 62 13.47 -11.03 7.94
N SER A 63 13.96 -11.53 6.84
CA SER A 63 13.64 -12.90 6.42
C SER A 63 14.86 -13.65 5.91
N GLU A 64 14.87 -14.95 6.19
CA GLU A 64 15.82 -15.93 5.68
C GLU A 64 15.04 -16.90 4.79
N ASP A 65 15.39 -16.95 3.51
CA ASP A 65 14.79 -17.85 2.52
C ASP A 65 15.78 -18.97 2.14
N PHE A 66 15.32 -20.20 2.27
CA PHE A 66 16.08 -21.42 2.02
C PHE A 66 15.60 -22.19 0.77
N SER A 67 14.67 -21.64 0.01
CA SER A 67 13.97 -22.34 -1.10
C SER A 67 14.87 -22.81 -2.22
N GLU A 68 16.00 -22.14 -2.47
CA GLU A 68 16.91 -22.45 -3.60
C GLU A 68 18.25 -23.08 -3.17
N GLY A 69 18.32 -23.63 -1.94
CA GLY A 69 19.54 -24.26 -1.43
C GLY A 69 20.67 -23.28 -1.06
N SER A 70 20.41 -21.99 -1.15
CA SER A 70 21.26 -20.91 -0.63
C SER A 70 20.43 -20.01 0.26
N MET A 71 20.98 -19.61 1.38
CA MET A 71 20.33 -18.66 2.29
C MET A 71 20.34 -17.28 1.65
N LYS A 72 19.14 -16.72 1.42
CA LYS A 72 18.95 -15.31 1.05
C LYS A 72 18.45 -14.54 2.26
N LEU A 73 19.17 -13.50 2.63
CA LEU A 73 18.80 -12.58 3.71
C LEU A 73 18.10 -11.37 3.09
N PHE A 74 17.00 -11.00 3.68
CA PHE A 74 16.25 -9.80 3.33
C PHE A 74 15.96 -9.02 4.63
N SER A 75 16.17 -7.71 4.61
CA SER A 75 15.78 -6.82 5.71
C SER A 75 15.11 -5.59 5.14
N LYS A 76 13.96 -5.22 5.69
CA LYS A 76 13.17 -4.08 5.25
C LYS A 76 12.52 -3.36 6.41
N LYS A 77 12.58 -2.03 6.35
CA LYS A 77 11.91 -1.13 7.29
C LYS A 77 10.73 -0.45 6.60
N LEU A 78 9.55 -0.57 7.19
CA LEU A 78 8.29 -0.09 6.65
C LEU A 78 7.54 0.75 7.69
N SER A 79 6.58 1.56 7.24
CA SER A 79 5.60 2.14 8.17
C SER A 79 4.73 1.04 8.79
N ALA A 80 4.33 1.18 10.05
CA ALA A 80 3.37 0.27 10.69
C ALA A 80 2.05 0.16 9.91
N ASP A 81 1.62 1.24 9.24
CA ASP A 81 0.45 1.26 8.37
C ASP A 81 0.57 0.35 7.13
N SER A 82 1.78 -0.14 6.83
CA SER A 82 2.00 -1.09 5.73
C SER A 82 1.57 -2.52 6.05
N LEU A 83 1.25 -2.83 7.32
CA LEU A 83 0.70 -4.11 7.73
C LEU A 83 -0.81 -4.14 7.46
N TYR A 84 -1.24 -5.09 6.65
CA TYR A 84 -2.64 -5.27 6.29
C TYR A 84 -2.97 -6.74 6.04
N SER A 85 -4.25 -7.09 6.04
CA SER A 85 -4.71 -8.44 5.70
C SER A 85 -5.77 -8.40 4.63
N VAL A 86 -5.90 -9.48 3.87
CA VAL A 86 -6.91 -9.68 2.83
C VAL A 86 -7.41 -11.10 2.85
N CYS A 87 -8.62 -11.31 2.35
CA CYS A 87 -9.15 -12.65 2.13
C CYS A 87 -8.75 -13.13 0.72
N GLU A 88 -7.92 -14.17 0.65
CA GLU A 88 -7.49 -14.81 -0.59
C GLU A 88 -7.84 -16.29 -0.56
N ASN A 89 -8.65 -16.76 -1.50
CA ASN A 89 -9.04 -18.17 -1.62
C ASN A 89 -9.61 -18.78 -0.31
N GLY A 90 -10.33 -17.97 0.47
CA GLY A 90 -10.90 -18.42 1.75
C GLY A 90 -9.92 -18.40 2.94
N LEU A 91 -8.73 -17.86 2.75
CA LEU A 91 -7.73 -17.65 3.81
C LEU A 91 -7.62 -16.16 4.13
N THR A 92 -7.36 -15.81 5.37
CA THR A 92 -6.87 -14.47 5.73
C THR A 92 -5.36 -14.46 5.55
N VAL A 93 -4.86 -13.60 4.67
CA VAL A 93 -3.44 -13.45 4.35
C VAL A 93 -2.96 -12.08 4.80
N TYR A 94 -1.90 -12.03 5.57
CA TYR A 94 -1.29 -10.81 6.09
C TYR A 94 -0.06 -10.43 5.29
N TYR A 95 0.01 -9.15 4.94
CA TYR A 95 1.11 -8.56 4.18
C TYR A 95 1.70 -7.37 4.93
N ALA A 96 3.00 -7.13 4.74
CA ALA A 96 3.61 -5.84 4.98
C ALA A 96 4.22 -5.34 3.68
N GLY A 97 3.64 -4.26 3.13
CA GLY A 97 3.90 -3.89 1.76
C GLY A 97 3.54 -5.03 0.80
N ASN A 98 4.50 -5.56 0.05
CA ASN A 98 4.32 -6.72 -0.84
C ASN A 98 4.73 -8.06 -0.22
N ASN A 99 5.25 -8.05 1.01
CA ASN A 99 5.76 -9.27 1.62
C ASN A 99 4.65 -9.98 2.38
N LYS A 100 4.35 -11.20 1.99
CA LYS A 100 3.45 -12.07 2.74
C LYS A 100 4.14 -12.50 4.03
N LEU A 101 3.49 -12.22 5.17
CA LEU A 101 4.03 -12.51 6.49
C LEU A 101 3.37 -13.73 7.13
N TYR A 102 2.05 -13.84 7.02
CA TYR A 102 1.28 -14.88 7.70
C TYR A 102 0.00 -15.20 6.92
N GLN A 103 -0.56 -16.40 7.12
CA GLN A 103 -1.89 -16.76 6.63
C GLN A 103 -2.59 -17.68 7.64
N THR A 104 -3.92 -17.60 7.68
CA THR A 104 -4.75 -18.43 8.51
C THR A 104 -6.05 -18.82 7.79
N GLU A 105 -6.61 -19.99 8.12
CA GLU A 105 -7.95 -20.41 7.68
C GLU A 105 -9.06 -19.66 8.41
N ASN A 106 -8.75 -19.03 9.55
CA ASN A 106 -9.70 -18.19 10.26
C ASN A 106 -9.95 -16.90 9.50
N VAL A 107 -11.13 -16.74 8.91
CA VAL A 107 -11.54 -15.52 8.22
C VAL A 107 -11.87 -14.47 9.27
N THR A 108 -10.86 -13.74 9.75
CA THR A 108 -11.02 -12.65 10.73
C THR A 108 -11.03 -11.27 10.07
N SER A 109 -10.71 -11.20 8.78
CA SER A 109 -10.61 -9.95 8.04
C SER A 109 -11.95 -9.54 7.46
N GLU A 110 -12.45 -8.39 7.87
CA GLU A 110 -13.57 -7.68 7.21
C GLU A 110 -13.08 -6.92 5.95
N LEU A 111 -11.82 -7.10 5.56
CA LEU A 111 -11.23 -6.39 4.44
C LEU A 111 -11.75 -6.91 3.12
N THR A 112 -12.11 -5.99 2.25
CA THR A 112 -12.59 -6.28 0.90
C THR A 112 -11.61 -5.74 -0.11
N ASP A 113 -11.10 -6.59 -1.01
CA ASP A 113 -10.37 -6.13 -2.19
C ASP A 113 -11.29 -5.29 -3.05
N VAL A 114 -10.80 -4.12 -3.44
CA VAL A 114 -11.52 -3.17 -4.26
C VAL A 114 -10.92 -3.17 -5.66
N PRO A 115 -11.70 -3.48 -6.70
CA PRO A 115 -11.21 -3.38 -8.08
C PRO A 115 -10.86 -1.94 -8.41
N PHE A 116 -9.79 -1.76 -9.18
CA PHE A 116 -9.34 -0.42 -9.57
C PHE A 116 -8.67 -0.42 -10.95
N GLU A 117 -8.67 0.74 -11.57
CA GLU A 117 -7.82 1.07 -12.70
C GLU A 117 -6.82 2.16 -12.29
N GLN A 118 -5.62 2.14 -12.85
CA GLN A 118 -4.60 3.13 -12.55
C GLN A 118 -4.05 3.78 -13.81
N LYS A 119 -3.70 5.06 -13.69
CA LYS A 119 -2.86 5.77 -14.64
C LYS A 119 -1.84 6.63 -13.91
N ILE A 120 -0.67 6.79 -14.50
CA ILE A 120 0.42 7.57 -13.93
C ILE A 120 0.85 8.63 -14.94
N TYR A 121 0.84 9.89 -14.50
CA TYR A 121 1.18 11.03 -15.34
C TYR A 121 2.46 11.69 -14.85
N LYS A 122 3.31 12.08 -15.79
CA LYS A 122 4.47 12.90 -15.51
C LYS A 122 4.04 14.37 -15.38
N CYS A 123 4.50 15.04 -14.34
CA CYS A 123 4.30 16.47 -14.14
C CYS A 123 5.57 17.25 -14.50
N SER A 124 5.41 18.55 -14.70
CA SER A 124 6.55 19.46 -14.82
C SER A 124 7.45 19.39 -13.59
N SER A 125 8.75 19.29 -13.79
CA SER A 125 9.73 19.33 -12.69
C SER A 125 9.80 20.71 -12.03
N GLU A 126 9.38 21.77 -12.73
CA GLU A 126 9.40 23.16 -12.26
C GLU A 126 8.17 23.56 -11.44
N ALA A 127 7.17 22.67 -11.31
CA ALA A 127 5.98 22.97 -10.51
C ALA A 127 6.34 23.34 -9.07
N ASN A 128 5.82 24.47 -8.57
CA ASN A 128 6.06 24.95 -7.21
C ASN A 128 5.07 24.40 -6.18
N MET A 129 4.18 23.51 -6.58
CA MET A 129 3.26 22.85 -5.66
C MET A 129 4.00 22.05 -4.57
N THR A 130 3.43 22.05 -3.37
CA THR A 130 3.90 21.19 -2.30
C THR A 130 3.51 19.72 -2.57
N PHE A 131 4.48 18.83 -2.51
CA PHE A 131 4.32 17.39 -2.58
C PHE A 131 4.72 16.74 -1.24
N PRO A 132 4.16 15.59 -0.84
CA PRO A 132 3.05 14.91 -1.51
C PRO A 132 1.70 15.59 -1.27
N TYR A 133 0.72 15.30 -2.12
CA TYR A 133 -0.66 15.75 -1.93
C TYR A 133 -1.66 14.72 -2.46
N GLN A 134 -2.92 14.85 -2.07
CA GLN A 134 -3.99 13.97 -2.55
C GLN A 134 -5.26 14.77 -2.88
N LYS A 135 -6.03 14.25 -3.82
CA LYS A 135 -7.34 14.76 -4.25
C LYS A 135 -8.29 13.61 -4.54
N MET A 136 -9.58 13.94 -4.56
CA MET A 136 -10.64 13.04 -4.99
C MET A 136 -11.49 13.81 -5.99
N PHE A 137 -11.88 13.14 -7.06
CA PHE A 137 -12.78 13.66 -8.08
C PHE A 137 -14.00 12.74 -8.16
N SER A 138 -15.14 13.25 -7.75
CA SER A 138 -16.42 12.52 -7.79
C SER A 138 -17.23 12.83 -9.05
N ASN A 139 -16.82 13.84 -9.80
CA ASN A 139 -17.43 14.29 -11.04
C ASN A 139 -16.37 15.05 -11.87
N TYR A 140 -16.73 15.35 -13.12
CA TYR A 140 -15.83 16.06 -14.03
C TYR A 140 -15.59 17.52 -13.61
N ASP A 141 -16.54 18.16 -12.94
CA ASP A 141 -16.37 19.56 -12.49
C ASP A 141 -15.27 19.68 -11.43
N ASP A 142 -15.20 18.75 -10.47
CA ASP A 142 -14.12 18.69 -9.48
C ASP A 142 -12.74 18.60 -10.15
N PHE A 143 -12.63 17.76 -11.19
CA PHE A 143 -11.41 17.66 -11.97
C PHE A 143 -11.13 18.93 -12.77
N SER A 144 -12.15 19.53 -13.40
CA SER A 144 -12.02 20.73 -14.22
C SER A 144 -11.49 21.92 -13.37
N GLU A 145 -12.01 22.10 -12.17
CA GLU A 145 -11.49 23.13 -11.22
C GLU A 145 -10.02 22.86 -10.87
N TYR A 146 -9.67 21.61 -10.57
CA TYR A 146 -8.30 21.23 -10.31
C TYR A 146 -7.39 21.51 -11.50
N TYR A 147 -7.81 21.14 -12.72
CA TYR A 147 -7.06 21.37 -13.94
C TYR A 147 -6.83 22.86 -14.19
N LEU A 148 -7.89 23.68 -14.12
CA LEU A 148 -7.79 25.14 -14.33
C LEU A 148 -6.81 25.78 -13.34
N LYS A 149 -6.80 25.31 -12.10
CA LYS A 149 -5.92 25.85 -11.06
C LYS A 149 -4.45 25.47 -11.24
N TYR A 150 -4.17 24.26 -11.65
CA TYR A 150 -2.80 23.70 -11.56
C TYR A 150 -2.14 23.35 -12.90
N ASN A 151 -2.87 23.37 -14.03
CA ASN A 151 -2.29 22.97 -15.32
C ASN A 151 -1.10 23.86 -15.75
N GLY A 152 -1.14 25.15 -15.45
CA GLY A 152 -0.03 26.06 -15.76
C GLY A 152 1.30 25.63 -15.14
N GLU A 153 1.24 25.05 -13.94
CA GLU A 153 2.42 24.55 -13.22
C GLU A 153 2.73 23.08 -13.54
N LEU A 154 1.71 22.23 -13.56
CA LEU A 154 1.89 20.77 -13.63
C LEU A 154 2.01 20.26 -15.06
N GLN A 155 1.47 20.97 -16.05
CA GLN A 155 1.47 20.57 -17.48
C GLN A 155 0.77 19.22 -17.71
N ILE A 156 -0.45 19.07 -17.19
CA ILE A 156 -1.21 17.81 -17.13
C ILE A 156 -2.22 17.64 -18.28
N GLN A 157 -1.87 18.02 -19.51
CA GLN A 157 -2.76 17.94 -20.68
C GLN A 157 -3.17 16.51 -21.05
N GLU A 158 -2.27 15.55 -20.84
CA GLU A 158 -2.58 14.13 -21.06
C GLU A 158 -3.68 13.64 -20.10
N MET A 159 -3.52 13.98 -18.83
CA MET A 159 -4.54 13.68 -17.81
C MET A 159 -5.89 14.29 -18.17
N LYS A 160 -5.90 15.54 -18.70
CA LYS A 160 -7.15 16.18 -19.13
C LYS A 160 -7.86 15.38 -20.22
N LYS A 161 -7.13 14.95 -21.26
CA LYS A 161 -7.70 14.16 -22.36
C LYS A 161 -8.33 12.86 -21.84
N ASP A 162 -7.64 12.20 -20.91
CA ASP A 162 -8.15 10.96 -20.33
C ASP A 162 -9.41 11.20 -19.51
N MET A 163 -9.48 12.29 -18.73
CA MET A 163 -10.65 12.63 -17.93
C MET A 163 -11.83 13.06 -18.80
N GLU A 164 -11.59 13.78 -19.92
CA GLU A 164 -12.63 14.10 -20.88
C GLU A 164 -13.19 12.84 -21.56
N ALA A 165 -12.35 11.89 -21.93
CA ALA A 165 -12.78 10.61 -22.48
C ALA A 165 -13.60 9.82 -21.46
N PHE A 166 -13.14 9.75 -20.22
CA PHE A 166 -13.81 9.07 -19.13
C PHE A 166 -15.20 9.67 -18.83
N GLU A 167 -15.33 10.99 -18.82
CA GLU A 167 -16.63 11.67 -18.68
C GLU A 167 -17.56 11.36 -19.86
N ASN A 168 -17.06 11.43 -21.11
CA ASN A 168 -17.86 11.16 -22.30
C ASN A 168 -18.40 9.72 -22.34
N GLU A 169 -17.71 8.79 -21.70
CA GLU A 169 -18.15 7.40 -21.53
C GLU A 169 -19.07 7.21 -20.32
N GLY A 170 -19.36 8.26 -19.56
CA GLY A 170 -20.19 8.23 -18.36
C GLY A 170 -19.47 7.61 -17.15
N GLY A 171 -18.14 7.62 -17.14
CA GLY A 171 -17.34 6.97 -16.10
C GLY A 171 -17.61 7.50 -14.70
N PHE A 172 -17.78 8.81 -14.54
CA PHE A 172 -18.11 9.43 -13.24
C PHE A 172 -19.50 9.07 -12.68
N ASN A 173 -20.38 8.46 -13.48
CA ASN A 173 -21.67 8.01 -12.96
C ASN A 173 -21.54 6.87 -11.94
N ASN A 174 -20.50 6.05 -12.07
CA ASN A 174 -20.32 4.85 -11.24
C ASN A 174 -18.93 4.71 -10.65
N HIS A 175 -18.05 5.69 -10.83
CA HIS A 175 -16.68 5.64 -10.33
C HIS A 175 -16.26 6.97 -9.69
N VAL A 176 -15.31 6.86 -8.80
CA VAL A 176 -14.59 7.99 -8.20
C VAL A 176 -13.11 7.84 -8.53
N ILE A 177 -12.46 8.95 -8.80
CA ILE A 177 -11.03 8.98 -9.09
C ILE A 177 -10.28 9.59 -7.92
N PHE A 178 -9.33 8.83 -7.38
CA PHE A 178 -8.40 9.29 -6.37
C PHE A 178 -7.08 9.69 -7.04
N LEU A 179 -6.51 10.80 -6.62
CA LEU A 179 -5.25 11.35 -7.10
C LEU A 179 -4.25 11.47 -5.97
N LYS A 180 -3.04 10.96 -6.20
CA LYS A 180 -1.87 11.16 -5.36
C LYS A 180 -0.78 11.84 -6.17
N GLY A 181 -0.32 13.00 -5.71
CA GLY A 181 0.89 13.64 -6.21
C GLY A 181 2.10 13.16 -5.42
N GLU A 182 3.12 12.64 -6.11
CA GLU A 182 4.35 12.13 -5.51
C GLU A 182 5.59 12.84 -6.05
N LEU A 183 6.59 13.03 -5.15
CA LEU A 183 7.89 13.60 -5.44
C LEU A 183 8.97 12.54 -5.23
N SER A 184 9.88 12.41 -6.17
CA SER A 184 11.06 11.56 -6.04
C SER A 184 12.34 12.31 -6.34
N GLY A 185 13.43 11.93 -5.67
CA GLY A 185 14.79 12.37 -5.98
C GLY A 185 15.42 11.63 -7.17
N TYR A 186 14.66 10.76 -7.86
CA TYR A 186 15.12 9.99 -9.02
C TYR A 186 14.26 10.30 -10.25
N GLU A 187 14.88 10.48 -11.41
CA GLU A 187 14.19 10.88 -12.64
C GLU A 187 13.32 9.76 -13.23
N HIS A 188 13.84 8.54 -13.23
CA HIS A 188 13.19 7.37 -13.85
C HIS A 188 12.59 6.44 -12.81
N ILE A 189 11.78 7.03 -11.92
CA ILE A 189 11.07 6.23 -10.94
C ILE A 189 9.73 5.78 -11.49
N ASP A 190 9.42 4.53 -11.31
CA ASP A 190 8.12 3.97 -11.63
C ASP A 190 7.29 3.75 -10.36
N TYR A 191 6.00 3.97 -10.50
CA TYR A 191 5.01 3.71 -9.46
C TYR A 191 3.99 2.72 -10.00
N LYS A 192 3.53 1.85 -9.15
CA LYS A 192 2.47 0.89 -9.48
C LYS A 192 1.54 0.75 -8.30
N VAL A 193 0.26 0.98 -8.52
CA VAL A 193 -0.75 0.59 -7.53
C VAL A 193 -0.87 -0.92 -7.56
N VAL A 194 -0.59 -1.54 -6.46
CA VAL A 194 -0.56 -3.01 -6.35
C VAL A 194 -1.83 -3.55 -5.74
N ARG A 195 -2.55 -2.71 -4.97
CA ARG A 195 -3.76 -3.12 -4.29
C ARG A 195 -4.59 -1.92 -3.83
N ALA A 196 -5.90 -2.09 -3.79
CA ALA A 196 -6.83 -1.22 -3.07
C ALA A 196 -7.71 -2.10 -2.17
N VAL A 197 -7.88 -1.69 -0.90
CA VAL A 197 -8.58 -2.50 0.11
C VAL A 197 -9.49 -1.62 0.94
N LYS A 198 -10.75 -2.05 1.11
CA LYS A 198 -11.70 -1.43 2.02
C LYS A 198 -11.66 -2.12 3.38
N ASP A 199 -11.51 -1.34 4.44
CA ASP A 199 -11.66 -1.75 5.83
C ASP A 199 -12.70 -0.84 6.49
N LYS A 200 -13.91 -1.35 6.69
CA LYS A 200 -15.04 -0.59 7.25
C LYS A 200 -15.27 0.73 6.49
N ASP A 201 -14.90 1.84 7.10
CA ASP A 201 -15.06 3.20 6.61
C ASP A 201 -13.79 3.77 5.94
N SER A 202 -12.76 2.97 5.77
CA SER A 202 -11.46 3.39 5.24
C SER A 202 -11.11 2.67 3.95
N LEU A 203 -10.48 3.39 3.00
CA LEU A 203 -9.89 2.83 1.79
C LEU A 203 -8.37 2.99 1.84
N PHE A 204 -7.66 1.88 1.74
CA PHE A 204 -6.21 1.81 1.67
C PHE A 204 -5.77 1.56 0.24
N ILE A 205 -4.90 2.41 -0.29
CA ILE A 205 -4.34 2.29 -1.64
C ILE A 205 -2.84 2.08 -1.51
N TYR A 206 -2.37 0.90 -1.88
CA TYR A 206 -0.98 0.47 -1.78
C TYR A 206 -0.25 0.73 -3.09
N VAL A 207 0.82 1.49 -3.02
CA VAL A 207 1.62 1.91 -4.17
C VAL A 207 3.06 1.43 -4.02
N ALA A 208 3.48 0.56 -4.91
CA ALA A 208 4.89 0.19 -5.04
C ALA A 208 5.64 1.29 -5.80
N LYS A 209 6.82 1.61 -5.30
CA LYS A 209 7.76 2.57 -5.87
C LYS A 209 9.01 1.80 -6.29
N GLU A 210 9.25 1.69 -7.60
CA GLU A 210 10.42 1.02 -8.16
C GLU A 210 11.54 2.04 -8.37
N ILE A 211 12.66 1.85 -7.67
CA ILE A 211 13.83 2.70 -7.81
C ILE A 211 14.70 2.13 -8.91
N PRO A 212 15.05 2.93 -9.96
CA PRO A 212 15.89 2.42 -11.04
C PRO A 212 17.30 2.09 -10.55
N GLU A 213 17.92 1.07 -11.14
CA GLU A 213 19.31 0.70 -10.85
C GLU A 213 20.28 1.88 -11.07
N ASN A 214 20.03 2.68 -12.11
CA ASN A 214 20.80 3.88 -12.38
C ASN A 214 20.16 5.06 -11.64
N LYS A 215 20.66 5.34 -10.44
CA LYS A 215 20.19 6.42 -9.55
C LYS A 215 20.62 7.81 -10.04
N ALA A 216 20.29 8.19 -11.27
CA ALA A 216 20.50 9.54 -11.76
C ALA A 216 19.67 10.53 -10.93
N GLY A 217 20.36 11.49 -10.31
CA GLY A 217 19.80 12.41 -9.33
C GLY A 217 19.05 13.58 -9.93
N ALA A 218 17.92 13.35 -10.59
CA ALA A 218 17.02 14.42 -10.99
C ALA A 218 15.65 14.23 -10.31
N THR A 219 15.13 15.33 -9.79
CA THR A 219 13.80 15.33 -9.17
C THR A 219 12.71 15.03 -10.20
N SER A 220 11.84 14.10 -9.92
CA SER A 220 10.66 13.84 -10.73
C SER A 220 9.37 13.96 -9.93
N LYS A 221 8.33 14.46 -10.57
CA LYS A 221 7.01 14.62 -10.02
C LYS A 221 6.02 13.77 -10.81
N ARG A 222 5.19 13.03 -10.12
CA ARG A 222 4.19 12.13 -10.71
C ARG A 222 2.83 12.36 -10.09
N GLN A 223 1.82 12.12 -10.88
CA GLN A 223 0.43 11.99 -10.42
C GLN A 223 -0.03 10.57 -10.68
N ILE A 224 -0.44 9.91 -9.64
CA ILE A 224 -0.97 8.55 -9.64
C ILE A 224 -2.47 8.68 -9.50
N THR A 225 -3.24 8.25 -10.49
CA THR A 225 -4.69 8.18 -10.40
C THR A 225 -5.14 6.74 -10.20
N VAL A 226 -6.15 6.58 -9.36
CA VAL A 226 -6.82 5.31 -9.09
C VAL A 226 -8.30 5.52 -9.24
N THR A 227 -8.89 4.84 -10.21
CA THR A 227 -10.33 4.84 -10.47
C THR A 227 -10.96 3.65 -9.76
N VAL A 228 -11.94 3.90 -8.91
CA VAL A 228 -12.62 2.90 -8.08
C VAL A 228 -14.12 2.98 -8.32
N PRO A 229 -14.83 1.83 -8.48
CA PRO A 229 -16.29 1.84 -8.57
C PRO A 229 -16.95 2.40 -7.31
N SER A 230 -17.94 3.28 -7.48
CA SER A 230 -18.58 4.01 -6.37
C SER A 230 -19.25 3.09 -5.35
N GLU A 231 -19.71 1.92 -5.79
CA GLU A 231 -20.36 0.91 -4.92
C GLU A 231 -19.47 0.41 -3.77
N TYR A 232 -18.13 0.50 -3.93
CA TYR A 232 -17.19 0.12 -2.88
C TYR A 232 -16.91 1.27 -1.89
N LEU A 233 -17.40 2.48 -2.18
CA LEU A 233 -17.07 3.69 -1.44
C LEU A 233 -18.18 4.13 -0.49
N ASP A 234 -19.28 3.38 -0.41
CA ASP A 234 -20.36 3.64 0.54
C ASP A 234 -19.76 3.71 1.95
N GLU A 235 -20.09 4.81 2.67
CA GLU A 235 -19.61 5.10 4.02
C GLU A 235 -18.13 5.57 4.13
N ILE A 236 -17.36 5.60 3.03
CA ILE A 236 -15.97 6.07 3.07
C ILE A 236 -15.92 7.59 2.96
N SER A 237 -15.45 8.24 4.02
CA SER A 237 -15.15 9.67 3.99
C SER A 237 -13.84 9.95 3.25
N PRO A 238 -13.69 11.07 2.50
CA PRO A 238 -12.43 11.47 1.89
C PRO A 238 -11.24 11.52 2.86
N LYS A 239 -11.50 11.72 4.15
CA LYS A 239 -10.46 11.73 5.21
C LYS A 239 -9.91 10.33 5.52
N ASN A 240 -10.67 9.30 5.17
CA ASN A 240 -10.34 7.91 5.43
C ASN A 240 -9.69 7.22 4.21
N ILE A 241 -9.26 8.02 3.22
CA ILE A 241 -8.46 7.52 2.10
C ILE A 241 -6.99 7.57 2.48
N LYS A 242 -6.37 6.40 2.61
CA LYS A 242 -4.98 6.24 3.03
C LYS A 242 -4.14 5.70 1.88
N TRP A 243 -3.12 6.45 1.52
CA TRP A 243 -2.12 6.04 0.53
C TRP A 243 -0.88 5.53 1.24
N ILE A 244 -0.51 4.30 0.97
CA ILE A 244 0.67 3.66 1.51
C ILE A 244 1.66 3.45 0.37
N VAL A 245 2.68 4.31 0.32
CA VAL A 245 3.73 4.26 -0.70
C VAL A 245 4.95 3.58 -0.11
N PHE A 246 5.38 2.48 -0.71
CA PHE A 246 6.55 1.71 -0.26
C PHE A 246 7.50 1.42 -1.41
N THR A 247 8.77 1.28 -1.10
CA THR A 247 9.79 0.95 -2.09
C THR A 247 9.79 -0.56 -2.34
N GLN A 248 9.72 -0.94 -3.61
CA GLN A 248 9.93 -2.31 -4.07
C GLN A 248 11.39 -2.41 -4.50
N GLU A 249 12.15 -3.29 -3.86
CA GLU A 249 13.52 -3.65 -4.24
C GLU A 249 13.52 -4.83 -5.19
#